data_1b354aa62cb55a207fb692d96d99e000
#
_entry.id   1b354aa62cb55a207fb692d96d99e000
#
_cell.length_a   1.000
_cell.length_b   1.000
_cell.length_c   1.000
_cell.angle_alpha   90.00
_cell.angle_beta   90.00
_cell.angle_gamma   90.00
#
_symmetry.space_group_name_H-M   'P 1'
#
loop_
_entity.id
_entity.type
_entity.pdbx_description
1 polymer ?
#
loop_
_entity_poly.entity_id
_entity_poly.type
_entity_poly.pdbx_seq_one_letter_code
_entity_poly.pdbx_strand_id
1 'polypeptide(L)'
;MAALSTKTLLRAVRSSFGLSKLSAAQGFLGPRRWRSQHPELFTPKDGYYDDECYSALYKTHIPTNPLQKGLLAVGAGVMALWDPYRHDMVAVLGETTGHLALQRIREKMRNDPEGNQILQERPRIRLSTLDLTRLDALPDGTFGKEYLQFLNVNKVTPDSRADVKFVDDEELAYVIQRYREVHDFVHTLLGMPTNMLGEVAVKCFEAVQTRLPMCILGAALGPLRLSARRLQILTTTLVPWALTNGRNATFMMNVYYERYWEMDVESLREQLGLTPPPTF
;
A
#
# COMPACT_ATOMS: atom_id res chain seq x y z
N MET A 1 33.08 16.33 4.43
CA MET A 1 31.85 15.68 4.92
C MET A 1 30.68 16.61 4.67
N ALA A 2 30.01 16.47 3.54
CA ALA A 2 28.88 17.35 3.19
C ALA A 2 27.60 16.72 3.78
N ALA A 3 27.08 17.33 4.84
CA ALA A 3 25.76 17.01 5.35
C ALA A 3 24.73 17.45 4.29
N LEU A 4 24.17 16.50 3.56
CA LEU A 4 23.02 16.77 2.71
C LEU A 4 21.88 17.27 3.60
N SER A 5 21.58 18.56 3.46
CA SER A 5 20.60 19.28 4.26
C SER A 5 19.21 18.67 4.03
N THR A 6 18.43 18.52 5.11
CA THR A 6 17.00 18.18 5.14
C THR A 6 16.20 18.99 4.09
N LYS A 7 16.69 20.17 3.71
CA LYS A 7 16.15 21.02 2.65
C LYS A 7 16.19 20.38 1.25
N THR A 8 17.17 19.50 0.98
CA THR A 8 17.30 18.83 -0.33
C THR A 8 16.25 17.71 -0.46
N LEU A 9 16.00 16.96 0.61
CA LEU A 9 14.94 15.94 0.65
C LEU A 9 13.55 16.57 0.52
N LEU A 10 13.30 17.66 1.24
CA LEU A 10 12.05 18.43 1.14
C LEU A 10 11.87 19.08 -0.23
N ARG A 11 12.95 19.47 -0.91
CA ARG A 11 12.88 19.98 -2.30
C ARG A 11 12.54 18.87 -3.29
N ALA A 12 13.12 17.68 -3.17
CA ALA A 12 12.81 16.55 -4.05
C ALA A 12 11.33 16.13 -3.90
N VAL A 13 10.81 16.08 -2.67
CA VAL A 13 9.39 15.82 -2.41
C VAL A 13 8.53 16.96 -2.97
N ARG A 14 8.93 18.22 -2.80
CA ARG A 14 8.15 19.39 -3.28
C ARG A 14 8.12 19.51 -4.80
N SER A 15 9.20 19.18 -5.50
CA SER A 15 9.23 19.18 -6.98
C SER A 15 8.40 18.04 -7.59
N SER A 16 8.21 16.94 -6.83
CA SER A 16 7.37 15.82 -7.23
C SER A 16 5.86 16.10 -7.11
N PHE A 17 5.49 17.14 -6.34
CA PHE A 17 4.12 17.60 -6.16
C PHE A 17 3.80 18.90 -6.94
N GLY A 18 4.74 19.36 -7.78
CA GLY A 18 4.59 20.57 -8.58
C GLY A 18 3.49 20.46 -9.63
N LEU A 19 2.52 21.34 -9.52
CA LEU A 19 1.47 21.61 -10.49
C LEU A 19 2.10 22.11 -11.81
N SER A 20 2.24 21.23 -12.80
CA SER A 20 2.34 21.63 -14.19
C SER A 20 1.42 20.76 -15.03
N LYS A 21 0.51 21.43 -15.73
CA LYS A 21 -0.35 20.88 -16.76
C LYS A 21 0.53 20.19 -17.80
N LEU A 22 0.39 18.88 -17.98
CA LEU A 22 0.92 18.17 -19.13
C LEU A 22 -0.21 17.41 -19.82
N SER A 23 -0.33 17.74 -21.08
CA SER A 23 -1.18 17.25 -22.13
C SER A 23 -1.25 15.73 -22.20
N ALA A 24 -2.48 15.24 -22.36
CA ALA A 24 -2.78 13.88 -22.75
C ALA A 24 -2.29 13.62 -24.17
N ALA A 25 -1.46 12.61 -24.38
CA ALA A 25 -1.47 11.71 -25.52
C ALA A 25 -0.25 10.80 -25.54
N GLN A 26 -0.40 9.57 -25.07
CA GLN A 26 0.23 8.39 -25.68
C GLN A 26 -0.53 7.15 -25.17
N GLY A 27 -1.12 6.42 -26.11
CA GLY A 27 -1.97 5.27 -25.83
C GLY A 27 -1.16 4.11 -25.24
N PHE A 28 -1.40 3.83 -23.99
CA PHE A 28 -0.96 2.64 -23.32
C PHE A 28 -1.98 1.54 -23.60
N LEU A 29 -1.57 0.48 -24.28
CA LEU A 29 -2.36 -0.74 -24.43
C LEU A 29 -2.43 -1.42 -23.06
N GLY A 30 -3.48 -1.09 -22.32
CA GLY A 30 -3.71 -1.60 -20.97
C GLY A 30 -4.18 -3.07 -20.95
N PRO A 31 -4.45 -3.64 -19.79
CA PRO A 31 -4.71 -5.06 -19.50
C PRO A 31 -5.90 -5.69 -20.21
N ARG A 32 -6.62 -4.95 -21.06
CA ARG A 32 -7.78 -5.44 -21.85
C ARG A 32 -7.44 -6.58 -22.81
N ARG A 33 -6.20 -6.65 -23.32
CA ARG A 33 -5.82 -7.67 -24.33
C ARG A 33 -5.58 -9.03 -23.72
N TRP A 34 -5.11 -9.09 -22.48
CA TRP A 34 -4.86 -10.35 -21.77
C TRP A 34 -6.17 -10.99 -21.28
N ARG A 35 -7.14 -10.17 -20.82
CA ARG A 35 -8.46 -10.59 -20.36
C ARG A 35 -9.28 -11.31 -21.42
N SER A 36 -9.13 -10.91 -22.70
CA SER A 36 -9.84 -11.55 -23.83
C SER A 36 -9.25 -12.91 -24.24
N GLN A 37 -8.06 -13.25 -23.76
CA GLN A 37 -7.37 -14.48 -24.10
C GLN A 37 -7.53 -15.59 -23.04
N HIS A 38 -7.95 -15.26 -21.81
CA HIS A 38 -8.10 -16.21 -20.71
C HIS A 38 -9.37 -15.97 -19.89
N PRO A 39 -10.56 -16.09 -20.50
CA PRO A 39 -11.83 -15.85 -19.78
C PRO A 39 -12.09 -16.82 -18.63
N GLU A 40 -11.56 -18.04 -18.69
CA GLU A 40 -11.73 -19.09 -17.70
C GLU A 40 -11.01 -18.83 -16.36
N LEU A 41 -9.99 -17.98 -16.35
CA LEU A 41 -9.28 -17.59 -15.12
C LEU A 41 -10.08 -16.58 -14.26
N PHE A 42 -11.18 -16.07 -14.80
CA PHE A 42 -12.00 -15.02 -14.20
C PHE A 42 -13.42 -15.47 -13.82
N THR A 43 -13.72 -16.77 -13.83
CA THR A 43 -14.98 -17.24 -13.27
C THR A 43 -14.90 -17.13 -11.75
N PRO A 44 -15.79 -16.39 -11.08
CA PRO A 44 -15.92 -16.43 -9.64
C PRO A 44 -16.34 -17.86 -9.28
N LYS A 45 -15.46 -18.64 -8.66
CA LYS A 45 -15.92 -19.76 -7.86
C LYS A 45 -16.70 -19.12 -6.71
N ASP A 46 -17.94 -19.55 -6.54
CA ASP A 46 -18.93 -19.11 -5.58
C ASP A 46 -18.31 -18.45 -4.35
N GLY A 47 -18.21 -17.11 -4.42
CA GLY A 47 -17.56 -16.32 -3.39
C GLY A 47 -18.48 -16.23 -2.19
N TYR A 48 -18.24 -17.07 -1.21
CA TYR A 48 -18.67 -16.83 0.16
C TYR A 48 -17.82 -15.64 0.66
N TYR A 49 -18.26 -14.42 0.34
CA TYR A 49 -17.70 -13.24 0.97
C TYR A 49 -18.21 -13.22 2.41
N ASP A 50 -17.28 -13.20 3.34
CA ASP A 50 -17.59 -13.21 4.75
C ASP A 50 -18.19 -11.85 5.16
N ASP A 51 -19.50 -11.70 5.00
CA ASP A 51 -20.29 -10.55 5.46
C ASP A 51 -20.04 -10.25 6.95
N GLU A 52 -19.70 -11.27 7.75
CA GLU A 52 -19.33 -11.10 9.15
C GLU A 52 -18.03 -10.32 9.32
N CYS A 53 -17.02 -10.57 8.49
CA CYS A 53 -15.73 -9.89 8.59
C CYS A 53 -15.85 -8.39 8.26
N TYR A 54 -16.74 -8.04 7.34
CA TYR A 54 -16.99 -6.65 6.98
C TYR A 54 -17.91 -5.94 8.00
N SER A 55 -18.98 -6.61 8.42
CA SER A 55 -19.86 -6.08 9.48
C SER A 55 -19.12 -5.92 10.80
N ALA A 56 -18.08 -6.72 11.06
CA ALA A 56 -17.20 -6.55 12.22
C ALA A 56 -16.35 -5.29 12.10
N LEU A 57 -15.85 -4.94 10.89
CA LEU A 57 -15.08 -3.72 10.66
C LEU A 57 -15.86 -2.47 11.09
N TYR A 58 -17.15 -2.40 10.77
CA TYR A 58 -17.99 -1.25 11.11
C TYR A 58 -18.47 -1.25 12.57
N LYS A 59 -18.65 -2.43 13.16
CA LYS A 59 -19.00 -2.58 14.59
C LYS A 59 -17.92 -2.01 15.52
N THR A 60 -16.69 -1.90 15.07
CA THR A 60 -15.57 -1.34 15.85
C THR A 60 -15.46 0.18 15.73
N HIS A 61 -16.35 0.83 14.98
CA HIS A 61 -16.33 2.27 14.77
C HIS A 61 -16.54 3.05 16.07
N ILE A 62 -15.67 4.02 16.30
CA ILE A 62 -15.72 4.94 17.43
C ILE A 62 -15.97 6.35 16.89
N PRO A 63 -17.19 6.87 17.02
CA PRO A 63 -17.52 8.24 16.61
C PRO A 63 -16.63 9.26 17.32
N THR A 64 -16.03 10.16 16.56
CA THR A 64 -15.15 11.19 17.10
C THR A 64 -15.47 12.55 16.50
N ASN A 65 -15.52 13.58 17.35
CA ASN A 65 -15.66 14.95 16.89
C ASN A 65 -14.34 15.51 16.33
N PRO A 66 -14.34 16.64 15.60
CA PRO A 66 -13.13 17.20 14.98
C PRO A 66 -11.99 17.50 15.96
N LEU A 67 -12.31 17.94 17.19
CA LEU A 67 -11.30 18.19 18.22
C LEU A 67 -10.63 16.88 18.67
N GLN A 68 -11.43 15.84 18.93
CA GLN A 68 -10.92 14.51 19.29
C GLN A 68 -10.06 13.93 18.17
N LYS A 69 -10.49 14.05 16.90
CA LYS A 69 -9.68 13.64 15.73
C LYS A 69 -8.35 14.39 15.68
N GLY A 70 -8.36 15.69 15.93
CA GLY A 70 -7.15 16.50 15.99
C GLY A 70 -6.19 16.05 17.10
N LEU A 71 -6.69 15.80 18.30
CA LEU A 71 -5.89 15.30 19.44
C LEU A 71 -5.33 13.90 19.16
N LEU A 72 -6.14 12.99 18.60
CA LEU A 72 -5.71 11.67 18.20
C LEU A 72 -4.62 11.73 17.11
N ALA A 73 -4.79 12.61 16.11
CA ALA A 73 -3.80 12.80 15.04
C ALA A 73 -2.44 13.26 15.59
N VAL A 74 -2.45 14.27 16.46
CA VAL A 74 -1.22 14.80 17.09
C VAL A 74 -0.60 13.74 18.00
N GLY A 75 -1.37 13.14 18.89
CA GLY A 75 -0.88 12.11 19.81
C GLY A 75 -0.32 10.89 19.09
N ALA A 76 -1.04 10.39 18.08
CA ALA A 76 -0.61 9.27 17.27
C ALA A 76 0.64 9.60 16.45
N GLY A 77 0.73 10.81 15.90
CA GLY A 77 1.91 11.28 15.16
C GLY A 77 3.15 11.36 16.04
N VAL A 78 3.03 11.93 17.26
CA VAL A 78 4.13 11.99 18.23
C VAL A 78 4.56 10.58 18.66
N MET A 79 3.61 9.69 18.96
CA MET A 79 3.93 8.32 19.37
C MET A 79 4.57 7.51 18.24
N ALA A 80 4.11 7.63 17.01
CA ALA A 80 4.72 6.97 15.83
C ALA A 80 6.14 7.49 15.55
N LEU A 81 6.41 8.79 15.85
CA LEU A 81 7.75 9.34 15.78
C LEU A 81 8.65 8.87 16.93
N TRP A 82 8.09 8.68 18.11
CA TRP A 82 8.84 8.17 19.27
C TRP A 82 9.17 6.69 19.10
N ASP A 83 8.20 5.88 18.74
CA ASP A 83 8.33 4.44 18.52
C ASP A 83 7.69 4.03 17.19
N PRO A 84 8.49 3.82 16.12
CA PRO A 84 7.99 3.46 14.79
C PRO A 84 7.42 2.04 14.72
N TYR A 85 7.64 1.21 15.74
CA TYR A 85 7.05 -0.13 15.82
C TYR A 85 5.61 -0.11 16.36
N ARG A 86 5.12 1.05 16.80
CA ARG A 86 3.73 1.28 17.16
C ARG A 86 2.86 1.43 15.92
N HIS A 87 2.65 0.29 15.22
CA HIS A 87 1.81 0.24 14.01
C HIS A 87 0.37 0.69 14.27
N ASP A 88 -0.12 0.49 15.51
CA ASP A 88 -1.41 1.00 15.97
C ASP A 88 -1.48 2.54 15.92
N MET A 89 -0.41 3.23 16.28
CA MET A 89 -0.37 4.70 16.21
C MET A 89 -0.31 5.20 14.76
N VAL A 90 0.44 4.52 13.89
CA VAL A 90 0.45 4.82 12.45
C VAL A 90 -0.95 4.61 11.86
N ALA A 91 -1.66 3.57 12.30
CA ALA A 91 -3.03 3.30 11.90
C ALA A 91 -3.98 4.44 12.32
N VAL A 92 -3.95 4.88 13.58
CA VAL A 92 -4.74 6.00 14.09
C VAL A 92 -4.43 7.30 13.33
N LEU A 93 -3.15 7.58 13.08
CA LEU A 93 -2.72 8.75 12.29
C LEU A 93 -3.34 8.72 10.88
N GLY A 94 -3.31 7.56 10.22
CA GLY A 94 -3.89 7.38 8.89
C GLY A 94 -5.40 7.62 8.86
N GLU A 95 -6.13 7.10 9.85
CA GLU A 95 -7.58 7.25 9.96
C GLU A 95 -8.01 8.71 10.25
N THR A 96 -7.29 9.38 11.13
CA THR A 96 -7.66 10.72 11.59
C THR A 96 -7.24 11.83 10.63
N THR A 97 -6.22 11.59 9.78
CA THR A 97 -5.71 12.59 8.84
C THR A 97 -5.99 12.26 7.37
N GLY A 98 -6.44 11.03 7.08
CA GLY A 98 -6.51 10.49 5.72
C GLY A 98 -7.73 10.88 4.89
N HIS A 99 -8.74 11.53 5.45
CA HIS A 99 -10.07 11.69 4.83
C HIS A 99 -10.02 12.15 3.37
N LEU A 100 -9.32 13.24 3.05
CA LEU A 100 -9.23 13.75 1.67
C LEU A 100 -8.45 12.82 0.73
N ALA A 101 -7.44 12.12 1.25
CA ALA A 101 -6.70 11.15 0.47
C ALA A 101 -7.55 9.91 0.19
N LEU A 102 -8.29 9.43 1.18
CA LEU A 102 -9.21 8.30 1.04
C LEU A 102 -10.32 8.58 0.03
N GLN A 103 -10.90 9.78 0.04
CA GLN A 103 -11.85 10.18 -1.00
C GLN A 103 -11.24 10.09 -2.41
N ARG A 104 -9.99 10.56 -2.60
CA ARG A 104 -9.30 10.48 -3.89
C ARG A 104 -8.99 9.05 -4.30
N ILE A 105 -8.59 8.20 -3.34
CA ILE A 105 -8.36 6.77 -3.58
C ILE A 105 -9.66 6.12 -4.04
N ARG A 106 -10.75 6.32 -3.30
CA ARG A 106 -12.09 5.81 -3.66
C ARG A 106 -12.50 6.23 -5.06
N GLU A 107 -12.35 7.51 -5.41
CA GLU A 107 -12.69 8.00 -6.76
C GLU A 107 -11.82 7.35 -7.84
N LYS A 108 -10.52 7.15 -7.59
CA LYS A 108 -9.68 6.40 -8.52
C LYS A 108 -10.12 4.95 -8.68
N MET A 109 -10.51 4.29 -7.58
CA MET A 109 -11.03 2.93 -7.61
C MET A 109 -12.36 2.85 -8.37
N ARG A 110 -13.29 3.79 -8.14
CA ARG A 110 -14.58 3.85 -8.84
C ARG A 110 -14.44 4.05 -10.35
N ASN A 111 -13.44 4.81 -10.78
CA ASN A 111 -13.19 5.12 -12.19
C ASN A 111 -12.40 4.01 -12.94
N ASP A 112 -11.96 2.98 -12.23
CA ASP A 112 -11.29 1.82 -12.80
C ASP A 112 -12.18 0.58 -12.68
N PRO A 113 -12.31 -0.25 -13.73
CA PRO A 113 -13.20 -1.42 -13.68
C PRO A 113 -12.88 -2.41 -12.59
N GLU A 114 -11.58 -2.69 -12.35
CA GLU A 114 -11.14 -3.63 -11.32
C GLU A 114 -11.22 -2.99 -9.92
N GLY A 115 -10.83 -1.73 -9.80
CA GLY A 115 -10.99 -0.95 -8.58
C GLY A 115 -12.45 -0.82 -8.14
N ASN A 116 -13.37 -0.60 -9.08
CA ASN A 116 -14.81 -0.55 -8.79
C ASN A 116 -15.34 -1.90 -8.34
N GLN A 117 -14.89 -3.00 -8.96
CA GLN A 117 -15.23 -4.35 -8.54
C GLN A 117 -14.76 -4.63 -7.09
N ILE A 118 -13.53 -4.22 -6.75
CA ILE A 118 -13.02 -4.34 -5.37
C ILE A 118 -13.90 -3.56 -4.38
N LEU A 119 -14.35 -2.36 -4.72
CA LEU A 119 -15.25 -1.57 -3.87
C LEU A 119 -16.63 -2.24 -3.68
N GLN A 120 -17.13 -2.95 -4.69
CA GLN A 120 -18.42 -3.65 -4.63
C GLN A 120 -18.31 -4.96 -3.84
N GLU A 121 -17.29 -5.76 -4.13
CA GLU A 121 -17.10 -7.10 -3.56
C GLU A 121 -16.42 -7.06 -2.18
N ARG A 122 -15.68 -5.99 -1.90
CA ARG A 122 -14.99 -5.74 -0.62
C ARG A 122 -14.14 -6.91 -0.12
N PRO A 123 -13.29 -7.52 -0.99
CA PRO A 123 -12.46 -8.65 -0.57
C PRO A 123 -11.54 -8.26 0.60
N ARG A 124 -11.31 -9.22 1.51
CA ARG A 124 -10.45 -9.04 2.70
C ARG A 124 -9.27 -10.00 2.64
N ILE A 125 -8.15 -9.55 3.16
CA ILE A 125 -6.93 -10.36 3.30
C ILE A 125 -6.76 -10.70 4.77
N ARG A 126 -7.24 -11.89 5.13
CA ARG A 126 -7.22 -12.43 6.49
C ARG A 126 -6.89 -13.92 6.49
N LEU A 127 -6.52 -14.47 7.64
CA LEU A 127 -6.31 -15.91 7.77
C LEU A 127 -7.58 -16.71 7.43
N SER A 128 -8.76 -16.14 7.70
CA SER A 128 -10.05 -16.77 7.36
C SER A 128 -10.37 -16.77 5.86
N THR A 129 -9.78 -15.86 5.07
CA THR A 129 -10.02 -15.72 3.63
C THR A 129 -8.88 -16.26 2.77
N LEU A 130 -7.72 -16.54 3.36
CA LEU A 130 -6.53 -17.06 2.68
C LEU A 130 -6.32 -18.54 2.98
N ASP A 131 -6.19 -19.34 1.94
CA ASP A 131 -5.73 -20.72 2.07
C ASP A 131 -4.20 -20.77 2.06
N LEU A 132 -3.58 -20.64 3.25
CA LEU A 132 -2.13 -20.65 3.39
C LEU A 132 -1.52 -22.00 2.95
N THR A 133 -2.23 -23.11 3.08
CA THR A 133 -1.78 -24.43 2.62
C THR A 133 -1.68 -24.46 1.10
N ARG A 134 -2.66 -23.88 0.41
CA ARG A 134 -2.62 -23.71 -1.04
C ARG A 134 -1.46 -22.81 -1.47
N LEU A 135 -1.25 -21.67 -0.79
CA LEU A 135 -0.14 -20.76 -1.10
C LEU A 135 1.22 -21.45 -0.89
N ASP A 136 1.34 -22.31 0.13
CA ASP A 136 2.58 -23.07 0.38
C ASP A 136 2.86 -24.11 -0.68
N ALA A 137 1.84 -24.69 -1.29
CA ALA A 137 1.96 -25.67 -2.36
C ALA A 137 2.28 -25.07 -3.74
N LEU A 138 2.24 -23.72 -3.88
CA LEU A 138 2.57 -23.06 -5.13
C LEU A 138 4.08 -23.16 -5.43
N PRO A 139 4.46 -23.13 -6.74
CA PRO A 139 5.85 -23.06 -7.15
C PRO A 139 6.57 -21.83 -6.58
N ASP A 140 7.86 -21.98 -6.30
CA ASP A 140 8.73 -20.84 -5.93
C ASP A 140 8.71 -19.78 -7.04
N GLY A 141 8.76 -18.50 -6.66
CA GLY A 141 8.68 -17.38 -7.58
C GLY A 141 7.26 -16.95 -7.92
N THR A 142 6.22 -17.71 -7.54
CA THR A 142 4.83 -17.25 -7.69
C THR A 142 4.49 -16.22 -6.62
N PHE A 143 3.61 -15.26 -6.96
CA PHE A 143 3.24 -14.19 -6.04
C PHE A 143 2.70 -14.72 -4.69
N GLY A 144 1.88 -15.76 -4.72
CA GLY A 144 1.35 -16.37 -3.49
C GLY A 144 2.42 -17.00 -2.62
N LYS A 145 3.39 -17.70 -3.25
CA LYS A 145 4.52 -18.32 -2.53
C LYS A 145 5.45 -17.26 -1.93
N GLU A 146 5.80 -16.25 -2.71
CA GLU A 146 6.64 -15.13 -2.25
C GLU A 146 5.98 -14.34 -1.11
N TYR A 147 4.67 -14.13 -1.19
CA TYR A 147 3.92 -13.51 -0.09
C TYR A 147 3.94 -14.37 1.18
N LEU A 148 3.73 -15.68 1.07
CA LEU A 148 3.82 -16.57 2.22
C LEU A 148 5.23 -16.58 2.83
N GLN A 149 6.28 -16.58 2.01
CA GLN A 149 7.66 -16.45 2.47
C GLN A 149 7.88 -15.12 3.20
N PHE A 150 7.34 -14.01 2.65
CA PHE A 150 7.38 -12.70 3.29
C PHE A 150 6.75 -12.74 4.70
N LEU A 151 5.56 -13.33 4.84
CA LEU A 151 4.89 -13.48 6.14
C LEU A 151 5.76 -14.27 7.13
N ASN A 152 6.31 -15.41 6.69
CA ASN A 152 7.13 -16.29 7.53
C ASN A 152 8.44 -15.64 7.98
N VAL A 153 9.16 -14.98 7.07
CA VAL A 153 10.43 -14.30 7.35
C VAL A 153 10.24 -13.15 8.34
N ASN A 154 9.16 -12.38 8.16
CA ASN A 154 8.89 -11.21 9.00
C ASN A 154 8.09 -11.54 10.26
N LYS A 155 7.64 -12.80 10.42
CA LYS A 155 6.82 -13.28 11.56
C LYS A 155 5.56 -12.43 11.76
N VAL A 156 4.91 -12.09 10.66
CA VAL A 156 3.64 -11.35 10.62
C VAL A 156 2.53 -12.23 10.05
N THR A 157 1.31 -11.87 10.34
CA THR A 157 0.11 -12.53 9.79
C THR A 157 -0.79 -11.49 9.16
N PRO A 158 -1.66 -11.86 8.20
CA PRO A 158 -2.65 -10.95 7.64
C PRO A 158 -3.53 -10.29 8.72
N ASP A 159 -3.82 -11.01 9.80
CA ASP A 159 -4.66 -10.53 10.91
C ASP A 159 -3.93 -9.59 11.88
N SER A 160 -2.61 -9.37 11.71
CA SER A 160 -1.85 -8.41 12.51
C SER A 160 -2.27 -6.94 12.27
N ARG A 161 -3.06 -6.69 11.23
CA ARG A 161 -3.55 -5.35 10.87
C ARG A 161 -4.81 -5.00 11.66
N ALA A 162 -4.72 -3.99 12.52
CA ALA A 162 -5.85 -3.53 13.34
C ALA A 162 -7.02 -3.07 12.48
N ASP A 163 -8.24 -3.36 12.94
CA ASP A 163 -9.47 -2.88 12.30
C ASP A 163 -9.59 -1.36 12.41
N VAL A 164 -10.23 -0.76 11.42
CA VAL A 164 -10.49 0.69 11.35
C VAL A 164 -11.50 1.09 12.43
N LYS A 165 -11.26 2.23 13.10
CA LYS A 165 -12.10 2.71 14.22
C LYS A 165 -12.61 4.14 14.07
N PHE A 166 -11.85 5.03 13.40
CA PHE A 166 -12.10 6.47 13.45
C PHE A 166 -12.49 7.09 12.10
N VAL A 167 -12.88 6.27 11.13
CA VAL A 167 -13.38 6.72 9.83
C VAL A 167 -14.89 6.61 9.82
N ASP A 168 -15.60 7.72 9.65
CA ASP A 168 -17.07 7.77 9.79
C ASP A 168 -17.80 7.22 8.55
N ASP A 169 -17.19 7.31 7.38
CA ASP A 169 -17.74 6.77 6.11
C ASP A 169 -17.31 5.32 5.97
N GLU A 170 -18.28 4.43 5.84
CA GLU A 170 -18.09 2.98 5.76
C GLU A 170 -17.24 2.54 4.56
N GLU A 171 -17.46 3.14 3.39
CA GLU A 171 -16.69 2.81 2.19
C GLU A 171 -15.25 3.33 2.30
N LEU A 172 -15.04 4.50 2.91
CA LEU A 172 -13.70 5.00 3.21
C LEU A 172 -13.00 4.16 4.29
N ALA A 173 -13.76 3.63 5.26
CA ALA A 173 -13.23 2.67 6.23
C ALA A 173 -12.74 1.40 5.54
N TYR A 174 -13.50 0.86 4.58
CA TYR A 174 -13.04 -0.24 3.75
C TYR A 174 -11.78 0.13 2.94
N VAL A 175 -11.75 1.31 2.32
CA VAL A 175 -10.60 1.74 1.51
C VAL A 175 -9.31 1.78 2.33
N ILE A 176 -9.33 2.35 3.55
CA ILE A 176 -8.11 2.37 4.38
C ILE A 176 -7.77 1.00 4.95
N GLN A 177 -8.77 0.16 5.23
CA GLN A 177 -8.53 -1.22 5.64
C GLN A 177 -7.88 -2.02 4.52
N ARG A 178 -8.38 -1.93 3.30
CA ARG A 178 -7.79 -2.55 2.10
C ARG A 178 -6.36 -2.07 1.89
N TYR A 179 -6.10 -0.77 2.02
CA TYR A 179 -4.74 -0.23 1.96
C TYR A 179 -3.80 -0.93 2.96
N ARG A 180 -4.23 -1.12 4.21
CA ARG A 180 -3.42 -1.80 5.24
C ARG A 180 -3.14 -3.26 4.88
N GLU A 181 -4.15 -3.94 4.37
CA GLU A 181 -4.06 -5.36 4.00
C GLU A 181 -3.16 -5.58 2.79
N VAL A 182 -3.20 -4.70 1.78
CA VAL A 182 -2.35 -4.82 0.59
C VAL A 182 -0.92 -4.28 0.79
N HIS A 183 -0.64 -3.59 1.87
CA HIS A 183 0.70 -3.06 2.16
C HIS A 183 1.79 -4.15 2.15
N ASP A 184 1.50 -5.33 2.67
CA ASP A 184 2.44 -6.45 2.67
C ASP A 184 2.68 -7.02 1.26
N PHE A 185 1.68 -6.94 0.37
CA PHE A 185 1.85 -7.26 -1.05
C PHE A 185 2.76 -6.27 -1.76
N VAL A 186 2.67 -4.99 -1.38
CA VAL A 186 3.57 -3.97 -1.93
C VAL A 186 5.01 -4.26 -1.52
N HIS A 187 5.28 -4.66 -0.27
CA HIS A 187 6.60 -5.13 0.15
C HIS A 187 7.08 -6.30 -0.70
N THR A 188 6.24 -7.31 -0.92
CA THR A 188 6.54 -8.49 -1.72
C THR A 188 6.85 -8.12 -3.17
N LEU A 189 6.00 -7.29 -3.80
CA LEU A 189 6.17 -6.87 -5.19
C LEU A 189 7.37 -5.94 -5.39
N LEU A 190 7.66 -5.09 -4.44
CA LEU A 190 8.83 -4.21 -4.49
C LEU A 190 10.13 -4.93 -4.05
N GLY A 191 10.04 -6.16 -3.52
CA GLY A 191 11.19 -6.89 -2.98
C GLY A 191 11.84 -6.17 -1.79
N MET A 192 11.08 -5.38 -1.03
CA MET A 192 11.59 -4.58 0.07
C MET A 192 11.34 -5.26 1.42
N PRO A 193 12.39 -5.38 2.27
CA PRO A 193 12.24 -5.94 3.60
C PRO A 193 11.48 -4.98 4.54
N THR A 194 10.96 -5.50 5.66
CA THR A 194 10.26 -4.71 6.69
C THR A 194 11.18 -3.94 7.65
N ASN A 195 12.51 -3.91 7.38
CA ASN A 195 13.40 -3.05 8.15
C ASN A 195 13.19 -1.56 7.81
N MET A 196 13.70 -0.66 8.66
CA MET A 196 13.49 0.78 8.50
C MET A 196 13.84 1.32 7.11
N LEU A 197 14.85 0.78 6.43
CA LEU A 197 15.25 1.22 5.09
C LEU A 197 14.19 0.83 4.04
N GLY A 198 13.74 -0.43 4.07
CA GLY A 198 12.70 -0.93 3.17
C GLY A 198 11.34 -0.27 3.43
N GLU A 199 10.96 -0.11 4.71
CA GLU A 199 9.73 0.60 5.08
C GLU A 199 9.69 2.04 4.51
N VAL A 200 10.79 2.79 4.63
CA VAL A 200 10.85 4.15 4.08
C VAL A 200 10.77 4.13 2.55
N ALA A 201 11.40 3.17 1.88
CA ALA A 201 11.30 3.03 0.42
C ALA A 201 9.86 2.72 -0.02
N VAL A 202 9.19 1.79 0.65
CA VAL A 202 7.78 1.47 0.42
C VAL A 202 6.90 2.69 0.71
N LYS A 203 7.12 3.43 1.80
CA LYS A 203 6.37 4.66 2.09
C LYS A 203 6.59 5.75 1.04
N CYS A 204 7.77 5.84 0.40
CA CYS A 204 7.98 6.73 -0.74
C CYS A 204 7.12 6.33 -1.95
N PHE A 205 7.04 5.05 -2.28
CA PHE A 205 6.16 4.52 -3.32
C PHE A 205 4.68 4.81 -3.02
N GLU A 206 4.22 4.42 -1.84
CA GLU A 206 2.84 4.60 -1.40
C GLU A 206 2.43 6.07 -1.29
N ALA A 207 3.34 6.97 -0.91
CA ALA A 207 3.07 8.40 -0.85
C ALA A 207 2.74 8.97 -2.24
N VAL A 208 3.41 8.50 -3.29
CA VAL A 208 3.12 8.88 -4.69
C VAL A 208 1.77 8.30 -5.12
N GLN A 209 1.52 7.05 -4.84
CA GLN A 209 0.33 6.32 -5.23
C GLN A 209 -0.94 6.84 -4.54
N THR A 210 -0.91 6.93 -3.21
CA THR A 210 -2.10 7.15 -2.37
C THR A 210 -2.25 8.57 -1.87
N ARG A 211 -1.14 9.30 -1.70
CA ARG A 211 -1.08 10.62 -1.05
C ARG A 211 -1.60 10.61 0.39
N LEU A 212 -1.61 9.46 1.05
CA LEU A 212 -1.97 9.37 2.46
C LEU A 212 -0.95 10.17 3.32
N PRO A 213 -1.41 11.04 4.22
CA PRO A 213 -0.51 11.82 5.07
C PRO A 213 0.47 10.97 5.86
N MET A 214 0.05 9.81 6.36
CA MET A 214 0.94 8.88 7.08
C MET A 214 2.07 8.34 6.20
N CYS A 215 1.82 8.09 4.89
CA CYS A 215 2.86 7.65 3.96
C CYS A 215 3.85 8.78 3.67
N ILE A 216 3.34 10.00 3.47
CA ILE A 216 4.18 11.20 3.25
C ILE A 216 5.05 11.48 4.47
N LEU A 217 4.48 11.42 5.67
CA LEU A 217 5.22 11.60 6.93
C LEU A 217 6.23 10.48 7.16
N GLY A 218 5.87 9.22 6.90
CA GLY A 218 6.77 8.08 6.98
C GLY A 218 7.96 8.21 6.04
N ALA A 219 7.72 8.62 4.79
CA ALA A 219 8.78 8.88 3.81
C ALA A 219 9.68 10.07 4.19
N ALA A 220 9.12 11.13 4.80
CA ALA A 220 9.85 12.34 5.16
C ALA A 220 10.64 12.21 6.48
N LEU A 221 10.08 11.55 7.47
CA LEU A 221 10.61 11.49 8.83
C LEU A 221 11.33 10.18 9.16
N GLY A 222 10.96 9.06 8.50
CA GLY A 222 11.64 7.76 8.66
C GLY A 222 13.15 7.83 8.41
N PRO A 223 13.66 8.59 7.42
CA PRO A 223 15.09 8.76 7.17
C PRO A 223 15.91 9.26 8.36
N LEU A 224 15.29 9.99 9.30
CA LEU A 224 15.97 10.51 10.51
C LEU A 224 16.52 9.40 11.41
N ARG A 225 16.05 8.16 11.25
CA ARG A 225 16.45 6.98 12.04
C ARG A 225 17.49 6.11 11.33
N LEU A 226 17.88 6.46 10.12
CA LEU A 226 18.84 5.69 9.35
C LEU A 226 20.28 6.12 9.66
N SER A 227 21.19 5.14 9.68
CA SER A 227 22.61 5.43 9.69
C SER A 227 23.02 6.17 8.41
N ALA A 228 24.15 6.89 8.44
CA ALA A 228 24.63 7.66 7.29
C ALA A 228 24.74 6.82 5.99
N ARG A 229 25.23 5.56 6.10
CA ARG A 229 25.31 4.63 4.96
C ARG A 229 23.95 4.27 4.40
N ARG A 230 22.98 3.93 5.27
CA ARG A 230 21.60 3.60 4.84
C ARG A 230 20.88 4.82 4.28
N LEU A 231 21.11 6.00 4.85
CA LEU A 231 20.57 7.26 4.33
C LEU A 231 21.11 7.57 2.93
N GLN A 232 22.38 7.31 2.67
CA GLN A 232 22.99 7.45 1.35
C GLN A 232 22.30 6.51 0.35
N ILE A 233 22.20 5.20 0.66
CA ILE A 233 21.51 4.21 -0.20
C ILE A 233 20.07 4.67 -0.47
N LEU A 234 19.36 5.09 0.57
CA LEU A 234 17.99 5.57 0.44
C LEU A 234 17.90 6.72 -0.56
N THR A 235 18.72 7.77 -0.38
CA THR A 235 18.60 9.01 -1.15
C THR A 235 19.10 8.90 -2.58
N THR A 236 20.17 8.10 -2.81
CA THR A 236 20.77 7.97 -4.14
C THR A 236 20.13 6.87 -4.99
N THR A 237 19.55 5.86 -4.38
CA THR A 237 19.08 4.67 -5.08
C THR A 237 17.59 4.41 -4.87
N LEU A 238 17.15 4.22 -3.62
CA LEU A 238 15.79 3.74 -3.35
C LEU A 238 14.73 4.81 -3.56
N VAL A 239 14.96 6.07 -3.16
CA VAL A 239 13.96 7.14 -3.34
C VAL A 239 13.71 7.41 -4.84
N PRO A 240 14.72 7.62 -5.71
CA PRO A 240 14.48 7.79 -7.14
C PRO A 240 13.73 6.61 -7.76
N TRP A 241 14.12 5.39 -7.41
CA TRP A 241 13.47 4.17 -7.87
C TRP A 241 12.01 4.08 -7.38
N ALA A 242 11.75 4.27 -6.09
CA ALA A 242 10.41 4.20 -5.51
C ALA A 242 9.47 5.27 -6.08
N LEU A 243 9.97 6.50 -6.29
CA LEU A 243 9.18 7.58 -6.90
C LEU A 243 8.86 7.29 -8.37
N THR A 244 9.80 6.72 -9.12
CA THR A 244 9.58 6.33 -10.52
C THR A 244 8.56 5.22 -10.62
N ASN A 245 8.70 4.15 -9.81
CA ASN A 245 7.71 3.09 -9.74
C ASN A 245 6.33 3.60 -9.31
N GLY A 246 6.27 4.45 -8.28
CA GLY A 246 5.02 5.00 -7.79
C GLY A 246 4.26 5.83 -8.84
N ARG A 247 4.96 6.42 -9.82
CA ARG A 247 4.34 7.18 -10.92
C ARG A 247 3.90 6.29 -12.08
N ASN A 248 4.70 5.28 -12.41
CA ASN A 248 4.54 4.49 -13.62
C ASN A 248 3.67 3.25 -13.40
N ALA A 249 3.67 2.72 -12.19
CA ALA A 249 2.93 1.51 -11.88
C ALA A 249 1.41 1.72 -11.89
N THR A 250 0.70 0.63 -12.19
CA THR A 250 -0.74 0.53 -11.95
C THR A 250 -1.08 0.96 -10.53
N PHE A 251 -2.21 1.62 -10.35
CA PHE A 251 -2.61 2.08 -9.02
C PHE A 251 -2.84 0.89 -8.10
N MET A 252 -2.05 0.79 -7.03
CA MET A 252 -2.01 -0.37 -6.14
C MET A 252 -3.37 -0.78 -5.57
N MET A 253 -4.29 0.18 -5.40
CA MET A 253 -5.62 -0.08 -4.87
C MET A 253 -6.62 -0.60 -5.91
N ASN A 254 -6.26 -0.54 -7.20
CA ASN A 254 -7.05 -1.09 -8.29
C ASN A 254 -6.70 -2.54 -8.64
N VAL A 255 -5.71 -3.11 -7.96
CA VAL A 255 -5.25 -4.48 -8.24
C VAL A 255 -6.01 -5.48 -7.37
N TYR A 256 -6.67 -6.44 -8.01
CA TYR A 256 -7.35 -7.54 -7.33
C TYR A 256 -6.35 -8.69 -7.09
N TYR A 257 -5.46 -8.51 -6.11
CA TYR A 257 -4.32 -9.39 -5.81
C TYR A 257 -4.70 -10.86 -5.64
N GLU A 258 -5.89 -11.13 -5.13
CA GLU A 258 -6.39 -12.47 -4.87
C GLU A 258 -6.54 -13.32 -6.14
N ARG A 259 -6.45 -12.70 -7.32
CA ARG A 259 -6.50 -13.38 -8.63
C ARG A 259 -5.12 -13.76 -9.17
N TYR A 260 -4.06 -13.30 -8.52
CA TYR A 260 -2.69 -13.41 -9.05
C TYR A 260 -1.79 -14.35 -8.24
N TRP A 261 -2.34 -15.15 -7.32
CA TRP A 261 -1.55 -16.03 -6.47
C TRP A 261 -0.62 -16.98 -7.23
N GLU A 262 -1.07 -17.51 -8.35
CA GLU A 262 -0.34 -18.49 -9.18
C GLU A 262 0.57 -17.82 -10.23
N MET A 263 0.49 -16.50 -10.35
CA MET A 263 1.31 -15.77 -11.32
C MET A 263 2.74 -15.62 -10.80
N ASP A 264 3.72 -15.79 -11.71
CA ASP A 264 5.12 -15.48 -11.43
C ASP A 264 5.28 -14.01 -11.04
N VAL A 265 6.07 -13.73 -10.00
CA VAL A 265 6.18 -12.39 -9.40
C VAL A 265 6.83 -11.40 -10.37
N GLU A 266 7.77 -11.83 -11.21
CA GLU A 266 8.41 -10.96 -12.21
C GLU A 266 7.41 -10.60 -13.31
N SER A 267 6.65 -11.59 -13.78
CA SER A 267 5.56 -11.37 -14.74
C SER A 267 4.50 -10.43 -14.20
N LEU A 268 4.15 -10.55 -12.90
CA LEU A 268 3.21 -9.65 -12.24
C LEU A 268 3.79 -8.23 -12.12
N ARG A 269 5.08 -8.09 -11.79
CA ARG A 269 5.77 -6.78 -11.77
C ARG A 269 5.70 -6.11 -13.15
N GLU A 270 6.02 -6.84 -14.20
CA GLU A 270 5.97 -6.33 -15.58
C GLU A 270 4.55 -5.87 -15.93
N GLN A 271 3.53 -6.69 -15.64
CA GLN A 271 2.13 -6.36 -15.88
C GLN A 271 1.69 -5.10 -15.13
N LEU A 272 2.17 -4.91 -13.91
CA LEU A 272 1.85 -3.75 -13.08
C LEU A 272 2.72 -2.53 -13.40
N GLY A 273 3.69 -2.63 -14.29
CA GLY A 273 4.63 -1.56 -14.62
C GLY A 273 5.64 -1.25 -13.52
N LEU A 274 5.98 -2.26 -12.71
CA LEU A 274 7.00 -2.18 -11.67
C LEU A 274 8.36 -2.60 -12.22
N THR A 275 9.40 -1.84 -11.91
CA THR A 275 10.78 -2.25 -12.17
C THR A 275 11.35 -3.02 -10.98
N PRO A 276 12.19 -4.06 -11.23
CA PRO A 276 12.81 -4.82 -10.17
C PRO A 276 13.53 -3.95 -9.12
N PRO A 277 13.66 -4.42 -7.87
CA PRO A 277 14.39 -3.69 -6.85
C PRO A 277 15.86 -3.53 -7.25
N PRO A 278 16.46 -2.34 -7.02
CA PRO A 278 17.87 -2.13 -7.30
C PRO A 278 18.74 -2.93 -6.30
N THR A 279 19.88 -3.41 -6.76
CA THR A 279 20.90 -3.98 -5.88
C THR A 279 21.63 -2.87 -5.11
N PHE A 280 21.83 -3.02 -3.79
CA PHE A 280 22.48 -2.01 -2.92
C PHE A 280 23.22 -2.62 -1.72
#